data_28f61cf3327fad6f9a2435059a4349ba
#
_entry.id   28f61cf3327fad6f9a2435059a4349ba
#
_cell.length_a   1.000
_cell.length_b   1.000
_cell.length_c   1.000
_cell.angle_alpha   90.00
_cell.angle_beta   90.00
_cell.angle_gamma   90.00
#
_symmetry.space_group_name_H-M   'P 1'
#
loop_
_entity.id
_entity.type
_entity.pdbx_description
1 polymer ?
#
loop_
_entity_poly.entity_id
_entity_poly.type
_entity_poly.pdbx_seq_one_letter_code
_entity_poly.pdbx_strand_id
1 'polypeptide(L)'
;MHPLFEKADALTGEVIEAAIEVQKHFGIGLLENIYKQALAQEMRVRGHQAETEVAVPITYKGFTFEEKLRIDCFVDRCLIVECKSLDEEKVNMIRHKAQLLSYMKLTNIPLGLVINFGDYRLGKRGIARVILKGADGGDPF
;
A
#
# COMPACT_ATOMS: atom_id res chain seq x y z
N MET A 1 -13.04 -9.92 13.72
CA MET A 1 -12.40 -8.73 13.09
C MET A 1 -10.95 -8.60 13.56
N HIS A 2 -10.08 -8.26 12.63
CA HIS A 2 -8.68 -8.01 12.98
C HIS A 2 -8.57 -6.75 13.85
N PRO A 3 -7.75 -6.75 14.92
CA PRO A 3 -7.67 -5.61 15.85
C PRO A 3 -7.28 -4.27 15.21
N LEU A 4 -6.50 -4.30 14.11
CA LEU A 4 -6.06 -3.09 13.43
C LEU A 4 -6.97 -2.66 12.27
N PHE A 5 -8.01 -3.43 11.97
CA PHE A 5 -8.81 -3.17 10.76
C PHE A 5 -9.50 -1.82 10.79
N GLU A 6 -10.18 -1.48 11.88
CA GLU A 6 -10.91 -0.21 11.97
C GLU A 6 -9.98 0.99 11.80
N LYS A 7 -8.81 0.93 12.43
CA LYS A 7 -7.81 1.99 12.32
C LYS A 7 -7.29 2.11 10.88
N ALA A 8 -6.96 0.99 10.26
CA ALA A 8 -6.48 0.96 8.88
C ALA A 8 -7.56 1.43 7.90
N ASP A 9 -8.80 1.02 8.11
CA ASP A 9 -9.93 1.41 7.28
C ASP A 9 -10.16 2.93 7.34
N ALA A 10 -10.07 3.51 8.53
CA ALA A 10 -10.20 4.96 8.70
C ALA A 10 -9.08 5.73 8.00
N LEU A 11 -7.89 5.14 7.87
CA LEU A 11 -6.77 5.77 7.17
C LEU A 11 -6.88 5.75 5.65
N THR A 12 -7.66 4.82 5.09
CA THR A 12 -7.72 4.62 3.63
C THR A 12 -8.10 5.90 2.88
N GLY A 13 -9.17 6.56 3.32
CA GLY A 13 -9.63 7.80 2.70
C GLY A 13 -8.58 8.89 2.74
N GLU A 14 -7.89 9.02 3.86
CA GLU A 14 -6.84 10.03 4.02
C GLU A 14 -5.62 9.74 3.16
N VAL A 15 -5.22 8.48 3.03
CA VAL A 15 -4.13 8.09 2.13
C VAL A 15 -4.50 8.38 0.68
N ILE A 16 -5.74 8.09 0.28
CA ILE A 16 -6.21 8.38 -1.07
C ILE A 16 -6.20 9.89 -1.34
N GLU A 17 -6.65 10.69 -0.40
CA GLU A 17 -6.59 12.16 -0.50
C GLU A 17 -5.14 12.64 -0.64
N ALA A 18 -4.24 12.10 0.16
CA ALA A 18 -2.82 12.42 0.11
C ALA A 18 -2.21 12.05 -1.24
N ALA A 19 -2.55 10.88 -1.78
CA ALA A 19 -2.07 10.44 -3.10
C ALA A 19 -2.57 11.36 -4.21
N ILE A 20 -3.82 11.79 -4.15
CA ILE A 20 -4.40 12.73 -5.12
C ILE A 20 -3.67 14.07 -5.03
N GLU A 21 -3.39 14.56 -3.83
CA GLU A 21 -2.63 15.79 -3.62
C GLU A 21 -1.23 15.71 -4.24
N VAL A 22 -0.53 14.60 -4.03
CA VAL A 22 0.79 14.34 -4.61
C VAL A 22 0.71 14.33 -6.13
N GLN A 23 -0.26 13.63 -6.70
CA GLN A 23 -0.42 13.56 -8.16
C GLN A 23 -0.77 14.92 -8.75
N LYS A 24 -1.60 15.70 -8.09
CA LYS A 24 -1.91 17.07 -8.55
C LYS A 24 -0.66 17.95 -8.60
N HIS A 25 0.22 17.77 -7.64
CA HIS A 25 1.45 18.57 -7.58
C HIS A 25 2.44 18.20 -8.69
N PHE A 26 2.67 16.91 -8.89
CA PHE A 26 3.69 16.42 -9.82
C PHE A 26 3.17 16.02 -11.20
N GLY A 27 1.89 15.74 -11.34
CA GLY A 27 1.34 15.11 -12.52
C GLY A 27 1.74 13.63 -12.61
N ILE A 28 1.55 13.04 -13.79
CA ILE A 28 2.00 11.67 -14.07
C ILE A 28 3.38 11.71 -14.73
N GLY A 29 4.08 10.58 -14.75
CA GLY A 29 5.30 10.42 -15.53
C GLY A 29 6.59 10.46 -14.74
N LEU A 30 6.54 10.69 -13.43
CA LEU A 30 7.74 10.61 -12.61
C LEU A 30 8.03 9.16 -12.20
N LEU A 31 9.23 8.95 -11.66
CA LEU A 31 9.65 7.64 -11.16
C LEU A 31 8.85 7.26 -9.92
N GLU A 32 8.58 5.98 -9.79
CA GLU A 32 7.84 5.40 -8.66
C GLU A 32 8.37 5.87 -7.31
N ASN A 33 9.69 5.91 -7.14
CA ASN A 33 10.33 6.30 -5.89
C ASN A 33 10.00 7.75 -5.47
N ILE A 34 9.80 8.64 -6.43
CA ILE A 34 9.43 10.04 -6.15
C ILE A 34 8.03 10.08 -5.52
N TYR A 35 7.07 9.39 -6.13
CA TYR A 35 5.70 9.33 -5.63
C TYR A 35 5.61 8.67 -4.26
N LYS A 36 6.36 7.60 -4.06
CA LYS A 36 6.41 6.89 -2.78
C LYS A 36 6.88 7.81 -1.65
N GLN A 37 7.98 8.50 -1.86
CA GLN A 37 8.52 9.40 -0.85
C GLN A 37 7.61 10.62 -0.63
N ALA A 38 7.02 11.14 -1.70
CA ALA A 38 6.09 12.27 -1.59
C ALA A 38 4.83 11.88 -0.81
N LEU A 39 4.30 10.68 -1.05
CA LEU A 39 3.15 10.18 -0.30
C LEU A 39 3.49 10.04 1.18
N ALA A 40 4.63 9.46 1.50
CA ALA A 40 5.07 9.32 2.89
C ALA A 40 5.22 10.69 3.56
N GLN A 41 5.79 11.66 2.87
CA GLN A 41 5.95 13.02 3.39
C GLN A 41 4.61 13.70 3.60
N GLU A 42 3.68 13.54 2.66
CA GLU A 42 2.34 14.11 2.81
C GLU A 42 1.62 13.53 4.03
N MET A 43 1.75 12.22 4.26
CA MET A 43 1.17 11.58 5.44
C MET A 43 1.80 12.07 6.74
N ARG A 44 3.12 12.29 6.75
CA ARG A 44 3.82 12.86 7.92
C ARG A 44 3.36 14.28 8.22
N VAL A 45 3.18 15.10 7.17
CA VAL A 45 2.65 16.46 7.31
C VAL A 45 1.24 16.43 7.92
N ARG A 46 0.46 15.39 7.61
CA ARG A 46 -0.88 15.20 8.18
C ARG A 46 -0.87 14.59 9.58
N GLY A 47 0.31 14.37 10.17
CA GLY A 47 0.46 13.91 11.55
C GLY A 47 0.57 12.41 11.72
N HIS A 48 0.79 11.65 10.64
CA HIS A 48 0.94 10.20 10.70
C HIS A 48 2.39 9.76 10.70
N GLN A 49 2.64 8.57 11.22
CA GLN A 49 3.91 7.88 11.04
C GLN A 49 3.87 7.18 9.68
N ALA A 50 4.75 7.55 8.79
CA ALA A 50 4.87 6.91 7.49
C ALA A 50 6.32 6.49 7.27
N GLU A 51 6.53 5.19 7.09
CA GLU A 51 7.85 4.61 6.87
C GLU A 51 7.92 4.09 5.44
N THR A 52 9.07 4.26 4.79
CA THR A 52 9.29 3.77 3.43
C THR A 52 10.34 2.67 3.42
N GLU A 53 10.27 1.79 2.44
CA GLU A 53 11.24 0.71 2.24
C GLU A 53 11.42 -0.16 3.48
N VAL A 54 10.32 -0.55 4.12
CA VAL A 54 10.36 -1.37 5.33
C VAL A 54 10.68 -2.81 4.95
N ALA A 55 11.81 -3.32 5.42
CA ALA A 55 12.24 -4.67 5.13
C ALA A 55 11.44 -5.68 5.98
N VAL A 56 10.94 -6.73 5.33
CA VAL A 56 10.22 -7.82 5.98
C VAL A 56 10.98 -9.12 5.72
N PRO A 57 11.49 -9.79 6.77
CA PRO A 57 12.18 -11.06 6.60
C PRO A 57 11.22 -12.17 6.19
N ILE A 58 11.73 -13.13 5.42
CA ILE A 58 10.96 -14.28 4.95
C ILE A 58 11.54 -15.53 5.57
N THR A 59 10.69 -16.33 6.21
CA THR A 59 11.08 -17.62 6.78
C THR A 59 10.16 -18.72 6.29
N TYR A 60 10.70 -19.93 6.17
CA TYR A 60 9.92 -21.12 5.83
C TYR A 60 10.47 -22.32 6.61
N LYS A 61 9.65 -22.88 7.47
CA LYS A 61 9.99 -24.08 8.28
C LYS A 61 11.36 -23.95 8.96
N GLY A 62 11.60 -22.80 9.61
CA GLY A 62 12.85 -22.53 10.33
C GLY A 62 13.99 -22.03 9.47
N PHE A 63 13.82 -22.00 8.14
CA PHE A 63 14.83 -21.45 7.23
C PHE A 63 14.55 -19.98 6.98
N THR A 64 15.57 -19.13 7.16
CA THR A 64 15.48 -17.70 6.88
C THR A 64 16.17 -17.40 5.56
N PHE A 65 15.40 -16.79 4.63
CA PHE A 65 15.93 -16.42 3.33
C PHE A 65 16.82 -15.18 3.44
N GLU A 66 17.82 -15.06 2.56
CA GLU A 66 18.62 -13.85 2.44
C GLU A 66 17.76 -12.70 1.86
N GLU A 67 16.88 -13.04 0.94
CA GLU A 67 15.96 -12.08 0.34
C GLU A 67 14.97 -11.60 1.37
N LYS A 68 14.64 -10.32 1.30
CA LYS A 68 13.62 -9.69 2.13
C LYS A 68 12.61 -9.00 1.24
N LEU A 69 11.36 -8.98 1.69
CA LEU A 69 10.35 -8.12 1.07
C LEU A 69 10.58 -6.68 1.53
N ARG A 70 10.16 -5.73 0.70
CA ARG A 70 10.21 -4.32 1.06
C ARG A 70 8.83 -3.72 0.87
N ILE A 71 8.28 -3.23 1.97
CA ILE A 71 7.01 -2.48 1.95
C ILE A 71 7.33 -1.06 1.48
N ASP A 72 6.68 -0.62 0.41
CA ASP A 72 6.92 0.71 -0.14
C ASP A 72 6.62 1.81 0.88
N CYS A 73 5.42 1.79 1.44
CA CYS A 73 5.02 2.74 2.45
C CYS A 73 4.16 2.03 3.50
N PHE A 74 4.50 2.23 4.77
CA PHE A 74 3.80 1.63 5.90
C PHE A 74 3.28 2.77 6.78
N VAL A 75 1.96 2.92 6.86
CA VAL A 75 1.32 4.02 7.57
C VAL A 75 0.79 3.56 8.92
N ASP A 76 1.25 4.22 9.98
CA ASP A 76 0.85 3.96 11.38
C ASP A 76 0.90 2.47 11.77
N ARG A 77 1.79 1.73 11.13
CA ARG A 77 1.97 0.28 11.34
C ARG A 77 0.68 -0.54 11.18
N CYS A 78 -0.29 -0.04 10.43
CA CYS A 78 -1.56 -0.75 10.22
C CYS A 78 -2.05 -0.77 8.78
N LEU A 79 -1.46 0.02 7.88
CA LEU A 79 -1.85 0.09 6.47
C LEU A 79 -0.62 0.01 5.59
N ILE A 80 -0.59 -0.97 4.69
CA ILE A 80 0.47 -1.13 3.70
C ILE A 80 0.03 -0.45 2.40
N VAL A 81 0.90 0.36 1.81
CA VAL A 81 0.65 1.00 0.52
C VAL A 81 1.75 0.63 -0.46
N GLU A 82 1.35 0.02 -1.57
CA GLU A 82 2.22 -0.26 -2.70
C GLU A 82 2.05 0.84 -3.74
N CYS A 83 3.15 1.47 -4.13
CA CYS A 83 3.14 2.57 -5.10
C CYS A 83 3.67 2.08 -6.43
N LYS A 84 2.97 2.41 -7.51
CA LYS A 84 3.37 2.12 -8.89
C LYS A 84 3.30 3.40 -9.70
N SER A 85 4.08 3.47 -10.77
CA SER A 85 4.05 4.57 -11.74
C SER A 85 4.13 3.97 -13.15
N LEU A 86 3.04 3.35 -13.57
CA LEU A 86 2.94 2.58 -14.80
C LEU A 86 1.85 3.16 -15.70
N ASP A 87 2.06 3.08 -17.01
CA ASP A 87 0.98 3.37 -17.96
C ASP A 87 -0.21 2.46 -17.65
N GLU A 88 -1.41 3.01 -17.72
CA GLU A 88 -2.63 2.27 -17.38
C GLU A 88 -2.79 0.96 -18.18
N GLU A 89 -2.31 0.93 -19.42
CA GLU A 89 -2.35 -0.25 -20.29
C GLU A 89 -1.39 -1.35 -19.84
N LYS A 90 -0.35 -0.99 -19.05
CA LYS A 90 0.67 -1.92 -18.57
C LYS A 90 0.41 -2.41 -17.15
N VAL A 91 -0.59 -1.86 -16.49
CA VAL A 91 -0.90 -2.24 -15.11
C VAL A 91 -1.61 -3.59 -15.09
N ASN A 92 -1.02 -4.54 -14.38
CA ASN A 92 -1.69 -5.79 -14.03
C ASN A 92 -2.12 -5.71 -12.58
N MET A 93 -3.29 -5.14 -12.33
CA MET A 93 -3.78 -4.91 -10.98
C MET A 93 -3.98 -6.20 -10.20
N ILE A 94 -4.38 -7.29 -10.87
CA ILE A 94 -4.53 -8.60 -10.23
C ILE A 94 -3.20 -9.06 -9.63
N ARG A 95 -2.13 -8.94 -10.39
CA ARG A 95 -0.78 -9.34 -9.94
C ARG A 95 -0.29 -8.46 -8.79
N HIS A 96 -0.51 -7.16 -8.88
CA HIS A 96 -0.10 -6.22 -7.82
C HIS A 96 -0.89 -6.47 -6.53
N LYS A 97 -2.18 -6.76 -6.64
CA LYS A 97 -3.01 -7.11 -5.48
C LYS A 97 -2.54 -8.41 -4.84
N ALA A 98 -2.19 -9.41 -5.65
CA ALA A 98 -1.67 -10.69 -5.15
C ALA A 98 -0.34 -10.49 -4.39
N GLN A 99 0.54 -9.66 -4.91
CA GLN A 99 1.80 -9.34 -4.25
C GLN A 99 1.56 -8.63 -2.91
N LEU A 100 0.69 -7.63 -2.91
CA LEU A 100 0.33 -6.91 -1.70
C LEU A 100 -0.27 -7.85 -0.66
N LEU A 101 -1.17 -8.75 -1.08
CA LEU A 101 -1.78 -9.73 -0.18
C LEU A 101 -0.73 -10.63 0.46
N SER A 102 0.30 -11.03 -0.26
CA SER A 102 1.41 -11.83 0.30
C SER A 102 2.14 -11.06 1.40
N TYR A 103 2.40 -9.77 1.20
CA TYR A 103 3.01 -8.91 2.22
C TYR A 103 2.12 -8.81 3.46
N MET A 104 0.81 -8.65 3.24
CA MET A 104 -0.17 -8.56 4.34
C MET A 104 -0.23 -9.85 5.16
N LYS A 105 -0.16 -11.01 4.49
CA LYS A 105 -0.14 -12.31 5.18
C LYS A 105 1.12 -12.48 6.03
N LEU A 106 2.28 -12.11 5.49
CA LEU A 106 3.55 -12.26 6.19
C LEU A 106 3.67 -11.33 7.40
N THR A 107 3.05 -10.17 7.34
CA THR A 107 3.11 -9.16 8.39
C THR A 107 1.88 -9.15 9.31
N ASN A 108 0.85 -9.90 8.96
CA ASN A 108 -0.45 -9.89 9.63
C ASN A 108 -1.06 -8.48 9.67
N ILE A 109 -0.99 -7.77 8.55
CA ILE A 109 -1.61 -6.44 8.39
C ILE A 109 -2.93 -6.61 7.65
N PRO A 110 -4.03 -6.03 8.16
CA PRO A 110 -5.38 -6.36 7.69
C PRO A 110 -5.80 -5.71 6.39
N LEU A 111 -5.15 -4.61 5.98
CA LEU A 111 -5.61 -3.78 4.88
C LEU A 111 -4.41 -3.20 4.13
N GLY A 112 -4.53 -3.15 2.81
CA GLY A 112 -3.52 -2.55 1.96
C GLY A 112 -4.12 -1.86 0.75
N LEU A 113 -3.34 -0.97 0.16
CA LEU A 113 -3.70 -0.25 -1.05
C LEU A 113 -2.60 -0.42 -2.10
N VAL A 114 -3.00 -0.61 -3.35
CA VAL A 114 -2.12 -0.43 -4.50
C VAL A 114 -2.51 0.89 -5.15
N ILE A 115 -1.56 1.79 -5.30
CA ILE A 115 -1.78 3.10 -5.91
C ILE A 115 -0.90 3.23 -7.14
N ASN A 116 -1.51 3.40 -8.30
CA ASN A 116 -0.78 3.66 -9.54
C ASN A 116 -0.82 5.15 -9.87
N PHE A 117 0.25 5.85 -9.54
CA PHE A 117 0.40 7.28 -9.83
C PHE A 117 0.53 7.59 -11.33
N GLY A 118 0.76 6.56 -12.15
CA GLY A 118 0.77 6.71 -13.60
C GLY A 118 -0.61 6.81 -14.24
N ASP A 119 -1.66 6.58 -13.48
CA ASP A 119 -3.03 6.72 -13.95
C ASP A 119 -3.57 8.10 -13.60
N TYR A 120 -3.88 8.92 -14.61
CA TYR A 120 -4.40 10.26 -14.38
C TYR A 120 -5.81 10.26 -13.74
N ARG A 121 -6.50 9.12 -13.74
CA ARG A 121 -7.78 8.93 -13.05
C ARG A 121 -7.59 8.22 -11.71
N LEU A 122 -6.63 8.68 -10.93
CA LEU A 122 -6.20 8.02 -9.71
C LEU A 122 -7.36 7.64 -8.79
N GLY A 123 -8.26 8.57 -8.49
CA GLY A 123 -9.39 8.34 -7.59
C GLY A 123 -10.48 7.43 -8.14
N LYS A 124 -10.42 7.08 -9.42
CA LYS A 124 -11.46 6.25 -10.07
C LYS A 124 -11.00 4.83 -10.36
N ARG A 125 -9.75 4.66 -10.83
CA ARG A 125 -9.25 3.35 -11.25
C ARG A 125 -7.78 3.11 -10.93
N GLY A 126 -7.07 4.12 -10.46
CA GLY A 126 -5.66 4.00 -10.12
C GLY A 126 -5.40 3.39 -8.76
N ILE A 127 -6.45 3.06 -8.01
CA ILE A 127 -6.32 2.56 -6.63
C ILE A 127 -7.09 1.26 -6.49
N ALA A 128 -6.43 0.26 -5.89
CA ALA A 128 -7.05 -1.00 -5.51
C ALA A 128 -6.90 -1.21 -4.02
N ARG A 129 -7.96 -1.66 -3.37
CA ARG A 129 -8.01 -1.96 -1.95
C ARG A 129 -7.97 -3.47 -1.76
N VAL A 130 -7.15 -3.95 -0.84
CA VAL A 130 -7.00 -5.37 -0.54
C VAL A 130 -7.25 -5.58 0.95
N ILE A 131 -8.12 -6.53 1.28
CA ILE A 131 -8.44 -6.89 2.66
C ILE A 131 -7.94 -8.30 2.93
N LEU A 132 -7.25 -8.47 4.04
CA LEU A 132 -6.85 -9.80 4.50
C LEU A 132 -8.11 -10.60 4.86
N LYS A 133 -8.18 -11.85 4.42
CA LYS A 133 -9.37 -12.68 4.58
C LYS A 133 -9.83 -12.72 6.04
N GLY A 134 -11.09 -12.39 6.28
CA GLY A 134 -11.69 -12.36 7.60
C GLY A 134 -11.37 -11.11 8.45
N ALA A 135 -10.48 -10.24 7.97
CA ALA A 135 -10.02 -9.09 8.76
C ALA A 135 -11.12 -8.06 9.03
N ASP A 136 -12.07 -7.93 8.13
CA ASP A 136 -13.19 -7.00 8.24
C ASP A 136 -14.39 -7.58 9.01
N GLY A 137 -14.24 -8.78 9.60
CA GLY A 137 -15.32 -9.47 10.28
C GLY A 137 -16.19 -10.33 9.37
N GLY A 138 -15.83 -10.40 8.08
CA GLY A 138 -16.53 -11.26 7.12
C GLY A 138 -16.13 -12.72 7.26
N ASP A 139 -16.70 -13.57 6.38
CA ASP A 139 -16.42 -14.99 6.35
C ASP A 139 -14.92 -15.23 6.06
N PRO A 140 -14.17 -15.94 6.94
CA PRO A 140 -12.77 -16.23 6.71
C PRO A 140 -12.54 -17.28 5.61
N PHE A 141 -13.56 -17.90 5.12
CA PHE A 141 -13.53 -18.93 4.08
C PHE A 141 -14.28 -18.50 2.83
#